data_a6c2bde43e8e99fcbef2e41bd25fb7f8
#
_entry.id   a6c2bde43e8e99fcbef2e41bd25fb7f8
#
_cell.length_a   1.000
_cell.length_b   1.000
_cell.length_c   1.000
_cell.angle_alpha   90.00
_cell.angle_beta   90.00
_cell.angle_gamma   90.00
#
_symmetry.space_group_name_H-M   'P 1'
#
loop_
_entity.id
_entity.type
_entity.pdbx_description
1 polymer ?
#
loop_
_entity_poly.entity_id
_entity_poly.type
_entity_poly.pdbx_seq_one_letter_code
_entity_poly.pdbx_strand_id
1 'polypeptide(L)'
;MIQRTIDDLEGTVSPYLLRRAKRQAELKGIQLEGSEGRRARSDIEEDFFALVQTRRLTLPETNVKLDRWEVDFLWREERLVVEIDSFAYHHGSVSFHDDHDRDLDLRQLGVVVLRYSERQLEEEPDRIVADVAAALTR
;
A
#
# COMPACT_ATOMS: atom_id res chain seq x y z
N MET A 1 -26.18 -0.95 -5.19
CA MET A 1 -25.54 -1.02 -4.74
C MET A 1 -24.97 -1.18 -4.44
N ILE A 2 -24.99 -1.03 -4.15
CA ILE A 2 -24.19 -1.15 -3.60
C ILE A 2 -23.95 -1.61 -3.09
N GLN A 3 -24.13 -1.92 -2.91
CA GLN A 3 -23.61 -2.27 -2.30
C GLN A 3 -23.29 -2.14 -2.02
N ARG A 4 -23.59 -1.91 -1.79
CA ARG A 4 -23.04 -1.63 -1.27
C ARG A 4 -22.78 -1.59 -0.63
N THR A 5 -22.95 -1.39 -0.40
CA THR A 5 -22.39 -1.31 0.40
C THR A 5 -22.21 -1.57 1.08
N ILE A 6 -22.41 -1.92 1.73
CA ILE A 6 -21.97 -2.09 2.47
C ILE A 6 -21.94 -2.27 2.43
N ASP A 7 -22.34 -2.29 2.27
CA ASP A 7 -22.06 -2.15 2.13
C ASP A 7 -22.26 -1.55 1.69
N ASP A 8 -22.78 -1.04 1.53
CA ASP A 8 -22.65 -0.40 1.28
C ASP A 8 -22.85 0.11 1.42
N LEU A 9 -23.20 0.22 1.92
CA LEU A 9 -22.95 0.53 2.24
C LEU A 9 -22.77 0.24 2.55
N GLU A 10 -23.07 -0.25 2.66
CA GLU A 10 -22.45 -0.49 2.89
C GLU A 10 -22.05 -0.25 2.65
N GLY A 11 -22.87 0.08 2.57
CA GLY A 11 -22.31 0.41 2.57
C GLY A 11 -21.70 0.91 2.58
N THR A 12 -21.84 0.26 2.85
CA THR A 12 -21.35 1.50 3.12
C THR A 12 -19.97 1.58 3.73
N VAL A 13 -19.68 1.44 5.04
CA VAL A 13 -18.34 1.45 5.58
C VAL A 13 -17.80 0.04 5.53
N SER A 14 -16.68 -0.15 4.86
CA SER A 14 -16.11 -1.48 4.72
C SER A 14 -15.52 -1.94 6.05
N PRO A 15 -15.47 -3.25 6.29
CA PRO A 15 -14.80 -3.78 7.47
C PRO A 15 -13.35 -3.32 7.59
N TYR A 16 -12.71 -3.12 6.49
CA TYR A 16 -11.38 -2.57 6.43
C TYR A 16 -11.29 -1.22 7.10
N LEU A 17 -12.16 -0.30 6.69
CA LEU A 17 -12.13 1.06 7.23
C LEU A 17 -12.53 1.06 8.70
N LEU A 18 -13.45 0.19 9.08
CA LEU A 18 -13.81 0.07 10.49
C LEU A 18 -12.64 -0.40 11.33
N ARG A 19 -11.94 -1.41 10.87
CA ARG A 19 -10.79 -1.91 11.61
C ARG A 19 -9.71 -0.85 11.70
N ARG A 20 -9.52 -0.11 10.63
CA ARG A 20 -8.52 0.95 10.62
C ARG A 20 -8.86 2.04 11.62
N ALA A 21 -10.11 2.47 11.61
CA ALA A 21 -10.54 3.52 12.52
C ALA A 21 -10.41 3.08 13.97
N LYS A 22 -10.80 1.83 14.25
CA LYS A 22 -10.71 1.30 15.59
C LYS A 22 -9.25 1.22 16.06
N ARG A 23 -8.39 0.75 15.19
CA ARG A 23 -6.98 0.66 15.50
C ARG A 23 -6.38 2.02 15.78
N GLN A 24 -6.74 3.01 14.99
CA GLN A 24 -6.24 4.35 15.19
C GLN A 24 -6.73 4.95 16.51
N ALA A 25 -7.97 4.67 16.84
CA ALA A 25 -8.51 5.13 18.10
C ALA A 25 -7.77 4.51 19.28
N GLU A 26 -7.48 3.22 19.17
CA GLU A 26 -6.73 2.53 20.20
C GLU A 26 -5.34 3.10 20.37
N LEU A 27 -4.69 3.37 19.23
CA LEU A 27 -3.35 3.92 19.27
C LEU A 27 -3.31 5.29 19.91
N LYS A 28 -4.35 6.10 19.69
CA LYS A 28 -4.41 7.41 20.30
C LYS A 28 -4.65 7.32 21.80
N GLY A 29 -5.43 6.32 22.22
CA GLY A 29 -5.72 6.15 23.61
C GLY A 29 -4.61 5.52 24.41
N ILE A 30 -3.70 4.84 23.74
CA ILE A 30 -2.58 4.17 24.37
C ILE A 30 -1.34 5.01 24.15
N GLN A 31 -0.67 5.34 25.20
CA GLN A 31 0.59 6.01 25.04
C GLN A 31 1.58 5.02 24.45
N LEU A 32 2.01 5.27 23.26
CA LEU A 32 2.81 4.28 22.54
C LEU A 32 4.25 4.31 22.96
N GLU A 33 4.56 3.47 23.87
CA GLU A 33 5.94 3.37 24.27
C GLU A 33 6.68 2.57 23.26
N GLY A 34 7.71 3.11 22.75
CA GLY A 34 8.61 2.38 21.89
C GLY A 34 8.14 2.19 20.48
N SER A 35 6.85 2.24 20.23
CA SER A 35 6.40 2.09 18.87
C SER A 35 6.33 3.41 18.14
N GLU A 36 6.03 4.47 18.88
CA GLU A 36 6.11 5.82 18.36
C GLU A 36 5.44 6.02 17.04
N GLY A 37 4.26 5.46 16.91
CA GLY A 37 3.50 5.61 15.70
C GLY A 37 3.88 4.67 14.58
N ARG A 38 4.88 3.85 14.77
CA ARG A 38 5.21 2.87 13.75
C ARG A 38 4.15 1.80 13.70
N ARG A 39 3.83 1.37 12.50
CA ARG A 39 2.81 0.37 12.30
C ARG A 39 3.41 -0.87 11.67
N ALA A 40 2.74 -1.99 11.84
CA ALA A 40 3.14 -3.21 11.18
C ALA A 40 3.04 -3.01 9.68
N ARG A 41 3.90 -3.68 8.94
CA ARG A 41 3.89 -3.60 7.49
C ARG A 41 2.55 -4.02 6.91
N SER A 42 1.95 -5.07 7.48
CA SER A 42 0.66 -5.53 6.99
C SER A 42 -0.44 -4.49 7.17
N ASP A 43 -0.37 -3.71 8.25
CA ASP A 43 -1.35 -2.64 8.46
C ASP A 43 -1.22 -1.56 7.40
N ILE A 44 -0.01 -1.22 7.05
CA ILE A 44 0.24 -0.23 6.03
C ILE A 44 -0.27 -0.70 4.69
N GLU A 45 -0.05 -1.97 4.39
CA GLU A 45 -0.54 -2.55 3.14
C GLU A 45 -2.05 -2.60 3.09
N GLU A 46 -2.68 -2.91 4.21
CA GLU A 46 -4.15 -2.88 4.28
C GLU A 46 -4.69 -1.48 4.02
N ASP A 47 -4.03 -0.47 4.55
CA ASP A 47 -4.46 0.90 4.34
C ASP A 47 -4.41 1.27 2.87
N PHE A 48 -3.36 0.89 2.18
CA PHE A 48 -3.26 1.19 0.77
C PHE A 48 -4.33 0.42 -0.02
N PHE A 49 -4.53 -0.83 0.31
CA PHE A 49 -5.55 -1.64 -0.38
C PHE A 49 -6.93 -1.03 -0.18
N ALA A 50 -7.24 -0.60 1.04
CA ALA A 50 -8.51 0.06 1.32
C ALA A 50 -8.67 1.35 0.53
N LEU A 51 -7.58 2.10 0.38
CA LEU A 51 -7.61 3.32 -0.41
C LEU A 51 -7.97 3.02 -1.85
N VAL A 52 -7.34 2.00 -2.43
CA VAL A 52 -7.63 1.59 -3.80
C VAL A 52 -9.10 1.19 -3.94
N GLN A 53 -9.62 0.45 -2.97
CA GLN A 53 -11.01 0.03 -3.00
C GLN A 53 -11.98 1.21 -2.93
N THR A 54 -11.72 2.11 -2.00
CA THR A 54 -12.65 3.23 -1.78
C THR A 54 -12.65 4.20 -2.94
N ARG A 55 -11.57 4.27 -3.67
CA ARG A 55 -11.47 5.13 -4.84
C ARG A 55 -11.81 4.41 -6.12
N ARG A 56 -12.24 3.15 -6.01
CA ARG A 56 -12.76 2.36 -7.12
C ARG A 56 -11.76 2.14 -8.24
N LEU A 57 -10.51 2.03 -7.89
CA LEU A 57 -9.50 1.61 -8.85
C LEU A 57 -9.54 0.09 -8.98
N THR A 58 -9.04 -0.42 -10.10
CA THR A 58 -8.91 -1.86 -10.27
C THR A 58 -8.09 -2.41 -9.11
N LEU A 59 -8.49 -3.56 -8.58
CA LEU A 59 -7.79 -4.12 -7.43
C LEU A 59 -6.53 -4.85 -7.88
N PRO A 60 -5.43 -4.65 -7.16
CA PRO A 60 -4.18 -5.34 -7.46
C PRO A 60 -4.11 -6.68 -6.77
N GLU A 61 -3.19 -7.51 -7.25
CA GLU A 61 -2.76 -8.67 -6.47
C GLU A 61 -1.84 -8.19 -5.37
N THR A 62 -1.84 -8.86 -4.24
CA THR A 62 -1.04 -8.44 -3.10
C THR A 62 0.00 -9.49 -2.76
N ASN A 63 1.17 -9.03 -2.34
CA ASN A 63 2.27 -9.87 -1.89
C ASN A 63 2.59 -10.95 -2.91
N VAL A 64 2.92 -10.49 -4.12
CA VAL A 64 3.16 -11.37 -5.25
C VAL A 64 4.64 -11.57 -5.45
N LYS A 65 5.01 -12.79 -5.77
CA LYS A 65 6.40 -13.08 -6.09
C LYS A 65 6.64 -12.89 -7.57
N LEU A 66 7.53 -11.97 -7.91
CA LEU A 66 7.98 -11.77 -9.27
C LEU A 66 9.46 -12.13 -9.32
N ASP A 67 9.78 -13.19 -10.05
CA ASP A 67 11.12 -13.73 -10.07
C ASP A 67 11.48 -14.08 -8.60
N ARG A 68 12.56 -13.57 -8.09
CA ARG A 68 12.95 -13.87 -6.71
C ARG A 68 12.49 -12.81 -5.71
N TRP A 69 11.78 -11.80 -6.19
CA TRP A 69 11.38 -10.67 -5.34
C TRP A 69 9.90 -10.71 -5.03
N GLU A 70 9.57 -10.34 -3.81
CA GLU A 70 8.17 -10.18 -3.44
C GLU A 70 7.82 -8.72 -3.54
N VAL A 71 6.69 -8.42 -4.20
CA VAL A 71 6.23 -7.05 -4.35
C VAL A 71 4.92 -6.88 -3.59
N ASP A 72 4.68 -5.67 -3.11
CA ASP A 72 3.51 -5.43 -2.28
C ASP A 72 2.22 -5.51 -3.07
N PHE A 73 2.17 -4.83 -4.20
CA PHE A 73 0.96 -4.76 -5.03
C PHE A 73 1.33 -4.84 -6.49
N LEU A 74 0.60 -5.64 -7.23
CA LEU A 74 0.85 -5.83 -8.66
C LEU A 74 -0.43 -5.74 -9.44
N TRP A 75 -0.46 -4.83 -10.42
CA TRP A 75 -1.45 -4.84 -11.49
C TRP A 75 -0.78 -5.51 -12.67
N ARG A 76 -1.08 -6.79 -12.84
CA ARG A 76 -0.32 -7.62 -13.77
C ARG A 76 -0.48 -7.21 -15.22
N GLU A 77 -1.70 -6.89 -15.60
CA GLU A 77 -1.95 -6.53 -17.00
C GLU A 77 -1.30 -5.20 -17.34
N GLU A 78 -1.33 -4.27 -16.42
CA GLU A 78 -0.74 -2.96 -16.62
C GLU A 78 0.74 -2.94 -16.35
N ARG A 79 1.28 -4.03 -15.84
CA ARG A 79 2.69 -4.15 -15.49
C ARG A 79 3.13 -3.06 -14.53
N LEU A 80 2.32 -2.87 -13.52
CA LEU A 80 2.55 -1.83 -12.52
C LEU A 80 2.70 -2.45 -11.16
N VAL A 81 3.77 -2.07 -10.47
CA VAL A 81 4.02 -2.47 -9.09
C VAL A 81 3.95 -1.22 -8.22
N VAL A 82 3.28 -1.33 -7.09
CA VAL A 82 3.30 -0.28 -6.08
C VAL A 82 3.86 -0.86 -4.80
N GLU A 83 4.73 -0.10 -4.17
CA GLU A 83 5.32 -0.48 -2.90
C GLU A 83 5.18 0.64 -1.92
N ILE A 84 4.88 0.29 -0.67
CA ILE A 84 4.76 1.27 0.40
C ILE A 84 5.90 1.02 1.37
N ASP A 85 6.82 1.96 1.44
CA ASP A 85 7.97 1.82 2.30
C ASP A 85 7.63 2.36 3.67
N SER A 86 7.82 1.52 4.68
CA SER A 86 7.64 1.99 6.04
C SER A 86 8.98 2.49 6.56
N PHE A 87 8.89 3.41 7.52
CA PHE A 87 10.09 3.94 8.12
C PHE A 87 10.96 2.85 8.73
N ALA A 88 10.35 1.78 9.21
CA ALA A 88 11.06 0.74 9.93
C ALA A 88 11.98 -0.11 9.05
N TYR A 89 11.87 0.00 7.72
CA TYR A 89 12.59 -0.92 6.83
C TYR A 89 13.68 -0.26 6.00
N HIS A 90 14.14 0.90 6.41
CA HIS A 90 15.17 1.61 5.65
C HIS A 90 16.47 1.64 6.39
N HIS A 91 17.15 0.50 6.43
CA HIS A 91 18.37 0.46 7.22
C HIS A 91 19.44 -0.37 6.57
N GLY A 92 20.65 0.15 6.58
CA GLY A 92 21.82 -0.63 6.34
C GLY A 92 22.22 -0.78 4.89
N SER A 93 23.49 -1.08 4.70
CA SER A 93 24.04 -1.18 3.37
C SER A 93 23.56 -2.42 2.63
N VAL A 94 23.22 -3.48 3.36
CA VAL A 94 22.71 -4.69 2.72
C VAL A 94 21.39 -4.41 2.04
N SER A 95 20.51 -3.69 2.73
CA SER A 95 19.23 -3.30 2.13
C SER A 95 19.44 -2.43 0.91
N PHE A 96 20.43 -1.57 0.96
CA PHE A 96 20.72 -0.68 -0.15
C PHE A 96 21.11 -1.47 -1.40
N HIS A 97 21.98 -2.45 -1.25
CA HIS A 97 22.40 -3.27 -2.39
C HIS A 97 21.27 -4.12 -2.94
N ASP A 98 20.49 -4.71 -2.04
CA ASP A 98 19.33 -5.50 -2.46
C ASP A 98 18.33 -4.65 -3.23
N ASP A 99 18.13 -3.41 -2.79
CA ASP A 99 17.21 -2.52 -3.48
C ASP A 99 17.66 -2.23 -4.89
N HIS A 100 18.95 -2.04 -5.10
CA HIS A 100 19.46 -1.79 -6.44
C HIS A 100 19.31 -3.00 -7.35
N ASP A 101 19.62 -4.18 -6.84
CA ASP A 101 19.45 -5.40 -7.61
C ASP A 101 17.98 -5.62 -7.95
N ARG A 102 17.13 -5.37 -6.98
CA ARG A 102 15.71 -5.54 -7.15
C ARG A 102 15.15 -4.59 -8.20
N ASP A 103 15.56 -3.34 -8.15
CA ASP A 103 15.11 -2.36 -9.14
C ASP A 103 15.52 -2.77 -10.55
N LEU A 104 16.75 -3.26 -10.69
CA LEU A 104 17.22 -3.68 -11.99
C LEU A 104 16.42 -4.88 -12.50
N ASP A 105 16.25 -5.88 -11.64
CA ASP A 105 15.52 -7.09 -12.02
C ASP A 105 14.09 -6.78 -12.44
N LEU A 106 13.42 -5.94 -11.64
CA LEU A 106 12.04 -5.60 -11.94
C LEU A 106 11.92 -4.80 -13.23
N ARG A 107 12.86 -3.90 -13.46
CA ARG A 107 12.88 -3.15 -14.71
C ARG A 107 13.05 -4.06 -15.89
N GLN A 108 13.88 -5.09 -15.75
CA GLN A 108 14.10 -6.04 -16.83
C GLN A 108 12.89 -6.92 -17.10
N LEU A 109 12.03 -7.08 -16.08
CA LEU A 109 10.77 -7.78 -16.28
C LEU A 109 9.71 -6.89 -16.96
N GLY A 110 10.02 -5.64 -17.17
CA GLY A 110 9.13 -4.75 -17.88
C GLY A 110 8.05 -4.13 -17.03
N VAL A 111 8.21 -4.14 -15.69
CA VAL A 111 7.23 -3.52 -14.83
C VAL A 111 7.70 -2.13 -14.42
N VAL A 112 6.74 -1.25 -14.19
CA VAL A 112 7.00 0.06 -13.63
C VAL A 112 6.76 -0.04 -12.13
N VAL A 113 7.64 0.52 -11.33
CA VAL A 113 7.52 0.47 -9.89
C VAL A 113 7.29 1.88 -9.37
N LEU A 114 6.17 2.05 -8.67
CA LEU A 114 5.89 3.30 -7.95
C LEU A 114 6.10 3.02 -6.47
N ARG A 115 6.77 3.92 -5.82
CA ARG A 115 7.15 3.72 -4.43
C ARG A 115 6.71 4.92 -3.62
N TYR A 116 5.97 4.67 -2.55
CA TYR A 116 5.48 5.73 -1.69
C TYR A 116 5.88 5.44 -0.27
N SER A 117 6.02 6.47 0.52
CA SER A 117 6.33 6.31 1.92
C SER A 117 5.03 6.17 2.72
N GLU A 118 5.17 5.59 3.89
CA GLU A 118 4.05 5.51 4.81
C GLU A 118 3.48 6.88 5.11
N ARG A 119 4.35 7.88 5.27
CA ARG A 119 3.92 9.23 5.53
C ARG A 119 3.08 9.79 4.39
N GLN A 120 3.50 9.55 3.15
CA GLN A 120 2.73 9.99 2.00
C GLN A 120 1.35 9.34 1.98
N LEU A 121 1.29 8.07 2.34
CA LEU A 121 0.00 7.38 2.37
C LEU A 121 -0.93 8.01 3.39
N GLU A 122 -0.40 8.41 4.53
CA GLU A 122 -1.20 9.00 5.58
C GLU A 122 -1.58 10.44 5.29
N GLU A 123 -0.66 11.21 4.74
CA GLU A 123 -0.86 12.65 4.61
C GLU A 123 -1.31 13.08 3.22
N GLU A 124 -1.01 12.30 2.20
CA GLU A 124 -1.30 12.69 0.83
C GLU A 124 -1.96 11.57 0.03
N PRO A 125 -3.01 10.96 0.56
CA PRO A 125 -3.62 9.82 -0.16
C PRO A 125 -4.18 10.20 -1.52
N ASP A 126 -4.72 11.41 -1.67
CA ASP A 126 -5.27 11.84 -2.95
C ASP A 126 -4.19 11.91 -4.01
N ARG A 127 -3.02 12.36 -3.61
CA ARG A 127 -1.91 12.47 -4.54
C ARG A 127 -1.46 11.10 -5.02
N ILE A 128 -1.44 10.13 -4.10
CA ILE A 128 -1.09 8.75 -4.45
C ILE A 128 -2.12 8.18 -5.41
N VAL A 129 -3.40 8.39 -5.13
CA VAL A 129 -4.46 7.87 -5.99
C VAL A 129 -4.33 8.44 -7.41
N ALA A 130 -4.06 9.73 -7.51
CA ALA A 130 -3.92 10.35 -8.82
C ALA A 130 -2.75 9.76 -9.59
N ASP A 131 -1.64 9.52 -8.89
CA ASP A 131 -0.45 8.97 -9.51
C ASP A 131 -0.68 7.53 -9.99
N VAL A 132 -1.30 6.73 -9.15
CA VAL A 132 -1.59 5.33 -9.50
C VAL A 132 -2.60 5.26 -10.64
N ALA A 133 -3.64 6.09 -10.57
CA ALA A 133 -4.64 6.10 -11.63
C ALA A 133 -4.03 6.47 -12.97
N ALA A 134 -3.14 7.45 -12.99
CA ALA A 134 -2.46 7.84 -14.21
C ALA A 134 -1.60 6.70 -14.75
N ALA A 135 -0.93 5.98 -13.87
CA ALA A 135 -0.10 4.87 -14.29
C ALA A 135 -0.93 3.72 -14.84
N LEU A 136 -2.11 3.51 -14.30
CA LEU A 136 -2.98 2.43 -14.76
C LEU A 136 -3.57 2.71 -16.14
N THR A 137 -3.58 3.95 -16.55
CA THR A 137 -4.18 4.32 -17.85
C THR A 137 -3.16 4.70 -18.91
N ARG A 138 -1.88 4.59 -18.61
CA ARG A 138 -0.85 4.95 -19.59
C ARG A 138 -0.81 4.01 -20.78
#